data_3fbda24574411f3b9cf87acc0a52de57
#
_entry.id   3fbda24574411f3b9cf87acc0a52de57
#
_cell.length_a   1.000
_cell.length_b   1.000
_cell.length_c   1.000
_cell.angle_alpha   90.00
_cell.angle_beta   90.00
_cell.angle_gamma   90.00
#
_symmetry.space_group_name_H-M   'P 1'
#
loop_
_entity.id
_entity.type
_entity.pdbx_description
1 polymer ?
#
loop_
_entity_poly.entity_id
_entity_poly.type
_entity_poly.pdbx_seq_one_letter_code
_entity_poly.pdbx_strand_id
1 'polypeptide(L)'
;EDTMANGGWSASLQLYTDGKAAMTYTYPWMYESIPDDIQECSDIIPIPQMPGATIDPATIETGFTVYGFMINKASYEDPEKHDAILKVCDMLASDELTESLTESGMIPCKKVEVNKDSQKLIMQKTLDYSADKTLVQVHYTTMPSAEAITMMDSSLDELFINALTGQEFVDKVQAVLDKDK
;
A
#
# COMPACT_ATOMS: atom_id res chain seq x y z
N GLU A 1 -12.57 18.58 -5.56
CA GLU A 1 -12.20 18.92 -6.96
C GLU A 1 -10.69 19.14 -7.11
N ASP A 2 -10.05 19.94 -6.22
CA ASP A 2 -8.61 20.26 -6.32
C ASP A 2 -7.72 19.01 -6.18
N THR A 3 -8.09 18.03 -5.37
CA THR A 3 -7.32 16.81 -5.15
C THR A 3 -7.32 15.90 -6.37
N MET A 4 -8.43 15.80 -7.08
CA MET A 4 -8.55 15.02 -8.32
C MET A 4 -7.79 15.68 -9.49
N ALA A 5 -7.82 17.01 -9.55
CA ALA A 5 -7.16 17.76 -10.63
C ALA A 5 -5.63 17.89 -10.45
N ASN A 6 -5.12 17.87 -9.23
CA ASN A 6 -3.76 18.32 -8.89
C ASN A 6 -2.82 17.26 -8.29
N GLY A 7 -3.06 15.98 -8.48
CA GLY A 7 -2.05 15.00 -8.12
C GLY A 7 -2.45 13.94 -7.08
N GLY A 8 -3.74 13.71 -6.95
CA GLY A 8 -4.26 12.52 -6.28
C GLY A 8 -3.75 12.37 -4.84
N TRP A 9 -3.05 11.31 -4.62
CA TRP A 9 -2.59 10.86 -3.31
C TRP A 9 -1.66 11.85 -2.56
N SER A 10 -0.65 12.42 -3.21
CA SER A 10 0.27 13.37 -2.56
C SER A 10 -0.45 14.66 -2.17
N ALA A 11 -1.37 15.14 -3.00
CA ALA A 11 -2.18 16.31 -2.69
C ALA A 11 -3.15 16.06 -1.54
N SER A 12 -3.71 14.84 -1.45
CA SER A 12 -4.56 14.42 -0.32
C SER A 12 -3.78 14.44 1.00
N LEU A 13 -2.57 13.88 1.02
CA LEU A 13 -1.71 13.91 2.20
C LEU A 13 -1.33 15.34 2.59
N GLN A 14 -1.01 16.20 1.62
CA GLN A 14 -0.69 17.61 1.87
C GLN A 14 -1.86 18.35 2.51
N LEU A 15 -3.10 18.13 2.05
CA LEU A 15 -4.27 18.75 2.68
C LEU A 15 -4.44 18.31 4.15
N TYR A 16 -4.11 17.07 4.46
CA TYR A 16 -4.14 16.55 5.82
C TYR A 16 -3.06 17.19 6.69
N THR A 17 -1.81 17.25 6.21
CA THR A 17 -0.70 17.86 6.93
C THR A 17 -0.84 19.37 7.12
N ASP A 18 -1.55 20.03 6.21
CA ASP A 18 -1.93 21.45 6.32
C ASP A 18 -3.13 21.70 7.27
N GLY A 19 -3.71 20.66 7.84
CA GLY A 19 -4.91 20.76 8.69
C GLY A 19 -6.19 21.13 7.93
N LYS A 20 -6.19 20.99 6.60
CA LYS A 20 -7.34 21.30 5.72
C LYS A 20 -8.26 20.10 5.49
N ALA A 21 -7.79 18.87 5.77
CA ALA A 21 -8.56 17.64 5.74
C ALA A 21 -8.49 16.95 7.10
N ALA A 22 -9.62 16.48 7.60
CA ALA A 22 -9.69 15.76 8.87
C ALA A 22 -9.22 14.31 8.77
N MET A 23 -9.19 13.74 7.58
CA MET A 23 -8.80 12.34 7.32
C MET A 23 -8.03 12.25 6.02
N THR A 24 -7.12 11.29 5.95
CA THR A 24 -6.42 10.92 4.71
C THR A 24 -6.22 9.41 4.65
N TYR A 25 -6.17 8.87 3.45
CA TYR A 25 -5.69 7.51 3.21
C TYR A 25 -4.22 7.59 2.83
N THR A 26 -3.36 6.91 3.58
CA THR A 26 -1.92 6.96 3.35
C THR A 26 -1.25 5.63 3.73
N TYR A 27 0.06 5.56 3.58
CA TYR A 27 0.87 4.36 3.79
C TYR A 27 1.97 4.63 4.82
N PRO A 28 2.44 3.60 5.56
CA PRO A 28 3.45 3.77 6.61
C PRO A 28 4.73 4.46 6.16
N TRP A 29 5.23 4.21 4.96
CA TRP A 29 6.44 4.88 4.42
C TRP A 29 6.27 6.37 4.16
N MET A 30 5.04 6.90 4.24
CA MET A 30 4.77 8.34 4.14
C MET A 30 4.69 9.05 5.49
N TYR A 31 4.73 8.31 6.58
CA TYR A 31 4.59 8.89 7.91
C TYR A 31 5.72 9.86 8.26
N GLU A 32 6.91 9.70 7.65
CA GLU A 32 8.00 10.64 7.77
C GLU A 32 7.65 12.08 7.32
N SER A 33 6.71 12.21 6.38
CA SER A 33 6.25 13.51 5.89
C SER A 33 5.14 14.14 6.73
N ILE A 34 4.63 13.45 7.76
CA ILE A 34 3.61 13.97 8.66
C ILE A 34 4.29 14.66 9.84
N PRO A 35 4.07 15.98 10.07
CA PRO A 35 4.63 16.70 11.21
C PRO A 35 4.25 16.06 12.56
N ASP A 36 5.14 16.17 13.54
CA ASP A 36 4.95 15.50 14.85
C ASP A 36 3.69 15.98 15.58
N ASP A 37 3.37 17.26 15.53
CA ASP A 37 2.16 17.84 16.11
C ASP A 37 0.87 17.31 15.45
N ILE A 38 0.92 17.01 14.18
CA ILE A 38 -0.18 16.33 13.47
C ILE A 38 -0.26 14.86 13.88
N GLN A 39 0.89 14.16 14.03
CA GLN A 39 0.89 12.77 14.50
C GLN A 39 0.31 12.62 15.91
N GLU A 40 0.55 13.58 16.80
CA GLU A 40 0.02 13.59 18.17
C GLU A 40 -1.51 13.58 18.20
N CYS A 41 -2.15 14.33 17.30
CA CYS A 41 -3.61 14.42 17.22
C CYS A 41 -4.25 13.43 16.21
N SER A 42 -3.44 12.61 15.55
CA SER A 42 -3.89 11.61 14.58
C SER A 42 -4.14 10.25 15.22
N ASP A 43 -5.03 9.46 14.62
CA ASP A 43 -5.25 8.07 14.99
C ASP A 43 -5.49 7.21 13.75
N ILE A 44 -5.34 5.88 13.91
CA ILE A 44 -5.56 4.89 12.84
C ILE A 44 -6.97 4.31 13.01
N ILE A 45 -7.77 4.42 11.97
CA ILE A 45 -9.14 3.91 11.96
C ILE A 45 -9.37 2.99 10.76
N PRO A 46 -10.25 1.99 10.89
CA PRO A 46 -10.64 1.17 9.75
C PRO A 46 -11.41 2.00 8.72
N ILE A 47 -11.39 1.56 7.47
CA ILE A 47 -12.32 2.06 6.46
C ILE A 47 -13.75 1.75 6.95
N PRO A 48 -14.72 2.68 6.81
CA PRO A 48 -16.09 2.42 7.21
C PRO A 48 -16.66 1.20 6.48
N GLN A 49 -17.40 0.37 7.23
CA GLN A 49 -18.06 -0.78 6.63
C GLN A 49 -19.10 -0.34 5.60
N MET A 50 -19.00 -0.89 4.40
CA MET A 50 -19.96 -0.63 3.33
C MET A 50 -21.29 -1.32 3.61
N PRO A 51 -22.44 -0.70 3.30
CA PRO A 51 -23.74 -1.36 3.42
C PRO A 51 -23.78 -2.68 2.62
N GLY A 52 -24.15 -3.77 3.29
CA GLY A 52 -24.21 -5.10 2.68
C GLY A 52 -22.87 -5.85 2.61
N ALA A 53 -21.75 -5.26 3.04
CA ALA A 53 -20.50 -5.97 3.14
C ALA A 53 -20.56 -7.06 4.21
N THR A 54 -20.04 -8.24 3.88
CA THR A 54 -20.00 -9.40 4.79
C THR A 54 -18.74 -9.44 5.64
N ILE A 55 -17.73 -8.66 5.28
CA ILE A 55 -16.45 -8.57 5.98
C ILE A 55 -16.45 -7.27 6.79
N ASP A 56 -16.13 -7.37 8.07
CA ASP A 56 -15.91 -6.21 8.92
C ASP A 56 -14.49 -5.64 8.69
N PRO A 57 -14.35 -4.43 8.15
CA PRO A 57 -13.03 -3.82 7.91
C PRO A 57 -12.20 -3.65 9.18
N ALA A 58 -12.82 -3.60 10.36
CA ALA A 58 -12.11 -3.50 11.63
C ALA A 58 -11.34 -4.78 12.00
N THR A 59 -11.63 -5.92 11.36
CA THR A 59 -10.98 -7.22 11.64
C THR A 59 -9.88 -7.58 10.67
N ILE A 60 -9.73 -6.83 9.59
CA ILE A 60 -8.76 -7.10 8.53
C ILE A 60 -7.82 -5.92 8.31
N GLU A 61 -6.65 -6.22 7.82
CA GLU A 61 -5.72 -5.25 7.25
C GLU A 61 -5.33 -5.70 5.84
N THR A 62 -5.30 -4.76 4.91
CA THR A 62 -4.82 -5.05 3.55
C THR A 62 -3.32 -4.85 3.49
N GLY A 63 -2.60 -5.92 3.21
CA GLY A 63 -1.17 -5.87 2.96
C GLY A 63 -0.81 -6.61 1.68
N PHE A 64 0.27 -6.23 1.06
CA PHE A 64 0.77 -6.90 -0.13
C PHE A 64 2.28 -6.71 -0.26
N THR A 65 2.94 -7.70 -0.87
CA THR A 65 4.32 -7.56 -1.28
C THR A 65 4.34 -6.77 -2.57
N VAL A 66 4.69 -5.49 -2.47
CA VAL A 66 4.66 -4.56 -3.62
C VAL A 66 5.92 -4.65 -4.45
N TYR A 67 7.05 -4.84 -3.79
CA TYR A 67 8.36 -4.78 -4.42
C TYR A 67 9.13 -6.06 -4.15
N GLY A 68 9.76 -6.56 -5.18
CA GLY A 68 10.69 -7.68 -5.11
C GLY A 68 11.92 -7.39 -5.97
N PHE A 69 13.04 -7.96 -5.59
CA PHE A 69 14.24 -7.91 -6.40
C PHE A 69 14.22 -9.05 -7.40
N MET A 70 14.39 -8.74 -8.67
CA MET A 70 14.53 -9.72 -9.74
C MET A 70 15.95 -9.71 -10.25
N ILE A 71 16.53 -10.89 -10.36
CA ILE A 71 17.88 -11.05 -10.92
C ILE A 71 17.74 -11.35 -12.42
N ASN A 72 18.46 -10.58 -13.24
CA ASN A 72 18.53 -10.87 -14.66
C ASN A 72 19.28 -12.19 -14.89
N LYS A 73 18.66 -13.14 -15.60
CA LYS A 73 19.20 -14.47 -15.82
C LYS A 73 20.59 -14.45 -16.47
N ALA A 74 20.78 -13.64 -17.52
CA ALA A 74 22.07 -13.56 -18.21
C ALA A 74 23.19 -13.04 -17.31
N SER A 75 22.88 -12.12 -16.39
CA SER A 75 23.84 -11.62 -15.40
C SER A 75 24.14 -12.67 -14.33
N TYR A 76 23.13 -13.43 -13.90
CA TYR A 76 23.31 -14.51 -12.92
C TYR A 76 24.14 -15.68 -13.46
N GLU A 77 24.01 -16.01 -14.74
CA GLU A 77 24.75 -17.06 -15.43
C GLU A 77 26.18 -16.62 -15.85
N ASP A 78 26.49 -15.33 -15.76
CA ASP A 78 27.83 -14.79 -16.04
C ASP A 78 28.78 -15.08 -14.86
N PRO A 79 29.84 -15.90 -15.05
CA PRO A 79 30.75 -16.27 -13.95
C PRO A 79 31.47 -15.07 -13.30
N GLU A 80 31.66 -13.96 -14.04
CA GLU A 80 32.33 -12.77 -13.51
C GLU A 80 31.40 -11.96 -12.59
N LYS A 81 30.09 -12.11 -12.70
CA LYS A 81 29.08 -11.36 -11.96
C LYS A 81 28.37 -12.16 -10.87
N HIS A 82 28.33 -13.48 -11.01
CA HIS A 82 27.55 -14.39 -10.16
C HIS A 82 27.76 -14.14 -8.66
N ASP A 83 29.01 -14.19 -8.22
CA ASP A 83 29.35 -14.00 -6.80
C ASP A 83 29.02 -12.61 -6.27
N ALA A 84 29.15 -11.57 -7.11
CA ALA A 84 28.78 -10.22 -6.73
C ALA A 84 27.26 -10.08 -6.57
N ILE A 85 26.48 -10.72 -7.46
CA ILE A 85 25.02 -10.75 -7.37
C ILE A 85 24.57 -11.44 -6.08
N LEU A 86 25.15 -12.60 -5.74
CA LEU A 86 24.82 -13.30 -4.50
C LEU A 86 25.12 -12.44 -3.27
N LYS A 87 26.26 -11.74 -3.23
CA LYS A 87 26.59 -10.82 -2.13
C LYS A 87 25.57 -9.68 -2.00
N VAL A 88 25.09 -9.13 -3.12
CA VAL A 88 24.03 -8.11 -3.10
C VAL A 88 22.73 -8.71 -2.56
N CYS A 89 22.36 -9.93 -2.96
CA CYS A 89 21.18 -10.61 -2.44
C CYS A 89 21.27 -10.85 -0.92
N ASP A 90 22.44 -11.30 -0.44
CA ASP A 90 22.67 -11.49 1.00
C ASP A 90 22.56 -10.17 1.79
N MET A 91 23.09 -9.08 1.24
CA MET A 91 22.95 -7.75 1.84
C MET A 91 21.48 -7.30 1.87
N LEU A 92 20.73 -7.50 0.77
CA LEU A 92 19.31 -7.16 0.68
C LEU A 92 18.43 -8.00 1.62
N ALA A 93 18.89 -9.21 2.00
CA ALA A 93 18.22 -10.09 2.94
C ALA A 93 18.75 -9.98 4.39
N SER A 94 19.70 -9.07 4.65
CA SER A 94 20.32 -8.91 5.96
C SER A 94 19.36 -8.35 7.00
N ASP A 95 19.59 -8.66 8.28
CA ASP A 95 18.85 -8.09 9.40
C ASP A 95 19.05 -6.57 9.48
N GLU A 96 20.28 -6.11 9.28
CA GLU A 96 20.65 -4.70 9.30
C GLU A 96 19.82 -3.86 8.31
N LEU A 97 19.69 -4.32 7.06
CA LEU A 97 18.87 -3.63 6.08
C LEU A 97 17.37 -3.71 6.44
N THR A 98 16.92 -4.87 6.93
CA THR A 98 15.53 -5.06 7.35
C THR A 98 15.15 -4.13 8.49
N GLU A 99 16.00 -3.99 9.49
CA GLU A 99 15.83 -3.06 10.62
C GLU A 99 15.79 -1.60 10.13
N SER A 100 16.73 -1.19 9.28
CA SER A 100 16.78 0.16 8.70
C SER A 100 15.52 0.49 7.88
N LEU A 101 15.02 -0.45 7.08
CA LEU A 101 13.78 -0.28 6.32
C LEU A 101 12.56 -0.17 7.25
N THR A 102 12.55 -0.93 8.34
CA THR A 102 11.47 -0.86 9.34
C THR A 102 11.47 0.47 10.08
N GLU A 103 12.65 1.00 10.42
CA GLU A 103 12.79 2.33 11.01
C GLU A 103 12.26 3.44 10.08
N SER A 104 12.38 3.26 8.78
CA SER A 104 11.79 4.18 7.78
C SER A 104 10.31 3.96 7.48
N GLY A 105 9.61 3.14 8.27
CA GLY A 105 8.18 2.89 8.16
C GLY A 105 7.78 1.80 7.17
N MET A 106 8.71 1.03 6.65
CA MET A 106 8.38 -0.13 5.82
C MET A 106 8.04 -1.34 6.68
N ILE A 107 7.00 -2.07 6.30
CA ILE A 107 6.66 -3.34 6.94
C ILE A 107 7.61 -4.41 6.36
N PRO A 108 8.45 -5.07 7.20
CA PRO A 108 9.43 -6.02 6.72
C PRO A 108 8.77 -7.32 6.25
N CYS A 109 9.32 -7.96 5.23
CA CYS A 109 8.94 -9.30 4.78
C CYS A 109 9.54 -10.41 5.65
N LYS A 110 10.42 -10.07 6.59
CA LYS A 110 11.11 -10.97 7.51
C LYS A 110 10.62 -10.68 8.93
N LYS A 111 10.49 -11.73 9.74
CA LYS A 111 10.18 -11.56 11.18
C LYS A 111 11.41 -10.99 11.88
N VAL A 112 11.34 -9.72 12.22
CA VAL A 112 12.31 -9.00 13.05
C VAL A 112 11.62 -8.45 14.28
N GLU A 113 12.34 -8.32 15.38
CA GLU A 113 11.84 -7.59 16.54
C GLU A 113 11.91 -6.10 16.23
N VAL A 114 10.75 -5.48 16.07
CA VAL A 114 10.66 -4.03 15.87
C VAL A 114 10.72 -3.36 17.23
N ASN A 115 11.72 -2.51 17.44
CA ASN A 115 11.73 -1.63 18.60
C ASN A 115 10.66 -0.55 18.41
N LYS A 116 9.48 -0.78 18.98
CA LYS A 116 8.33 0.12 18.84
C LYS A 116 8.62 1.52 19.37
N ASP A 117 9.39 1.64 20.46
CA ASP A 117 9.69 2.93 21.10
C ASP A 117 10.59 3.83 20.24
N SER A 118 11.34 3.25 19.29
CA SER A 118 12.14 4.02 18.33
C SER A 118 11.35 4.50 17.12
N GLN A 119 10.13 4.03 16.94
CA GLN A 119 9.27 4.39 15.81
C GLN A 119 8.56 5.72 16.04
N LYS A 120 8.23 6.41 14.96
CA LYS A 120 7.33 7.58 15.02
C LYS A 120 5.98 7.22 15.63
N LEU A 121 5.37 8.18 16.33
CA LEU A 121 4.13 7.97 17.08
C LEU A 121 3.01 7.37 16.22
N ILE A 122 2.83 7.87 15.00
CA ILE A 122 1.81 7.33 14.09
C ILE A 122 2.12 5.88 13.68
N MET A 123 3.41 5.50 13.55
CA MET A 123 3.80 4.12 13.28
C MET A 123 3.54 3.21 14.48
N GLN A 124 3.79 3.69 15.71
CA GLN A 124 3.44 2.94 16.93
C GLN A 124 1.94 2.64 16.98
N LYS A 125 1.10 3.65 16.69
CA LYS A 125 -0.37 3.48 16.60
C LYS A 125 -0.77 2.49 15.51
N THR A 126 -0.09 2.51 14.36
CA THR A 126 -0.32 1.55 13.26
C THR A 126 0.02 0.12 13.69
N LEU A 127 1.15 -0.09 14.33
CA LEU A 127 1.55 -1.41 14.84
C LEU A 127 0.55 -1.94 15.88
N ASP A 128 0.04 -1.08 16.77
CA ASP A 128 -1.00 -1.45 17.73
C ASP A 128 -2.32 -1.80 17.04
N TYR A 129 -2.71 -1.00 16.04
CA TYR A 129 -3.91 -1.25 15.27
C TYR A 129 -3.85 -2.59 14.52
N SER A 130 -2.68 -2.93 13.95
CA SER A 130 -2.47 -4.14 13.13
C SER A 130 -2.30 -5.42 13.94
N ALA A 131 -2.00 -5.32 15.24
CA ALA A 131 -1.55 -6.45 16.06
C ALA A 131 -2.55 -7.62 16.15
N ASP A 132 -3.84 -7.35 16.05
CA ASP A 132 -4.95 -8.32 16.12
C ASP A 132 -5.69 -8.53 14.79
N LYS A 133 -5.21 -7.93 13.70
CA LYS A 133 -5.88 -7.99 12.40
C LYS A 133 -5.45 -9.22 11.59
N THR A 134 -6.38 -9.70 10.77
CA THR A 134 -6.05 -10.68 9.74
C THR A 134 -5.52 -9.96 8.51
N LEU A 135 -4.26 -10.26 8.14
CA LEU A 135 -3.67 -9.73 6.92
C LEU A 135 -4.32 -10.39 5.70
N VAL A 136 -4.90 -9.58 4.83
CA VAL A 136 -5.50 -10.02 3.57
C VAL A 136 -4.72 -9.43 2.41
N GLN A 137 -4.16 -10.28 1.57
CA GLN A 137 -3.52 -9.85 0.33
C GLN A 137 -4.57 -9.67 -0.77
N VAL A 138 -5.14 -8.47 -0.82
CA VAL A 138 -6.08 -8.11 -1.89
C VAL A 138 -5.71 -6.75 -2.44
N HIS A 139 -4.98 -6.74 -3.53
CA HIS A 139 -4.74 -5.50 -4.27
C HIS A 139 -5.18 -5.69 -5.71
N TYR A 140 -5.94 -4.72 -6.24
CA TYR A 140 -6.48 -4.81 -7.59
C TYR A 140 -5.38 -4.96 -8.67
N THR A 141 -4.18 -4.42 -8.42
CA THR A 141 -3.03 -4.57 -9.33
C THR A 141 -2.47 -6.00 -9.39
N THR A 142 -2.91 -6.89 -8.49
CA THR A 142 -2.57 -8.32 -8.53
C THR A 142 -3.60 -9.16 -9.25
N MET A 143 -4.62 -8.54 -9.83
CA MET A 143 -5.57 -9.24 -10.68
C MET A 143 -4.87 -9.95 -11.86
N PRO A 144 -5.34 -11.11 -12.28
CA PRO A 144 -4.70 -11.87 -13.35
C PRO A 144 -4.77 -11.22 -14.73
N SER A 145 -5.58 -10.17 -14.88
CA SER A 145 -5.79 -9.48 -16.16
C SER A 145 -5.29 -8.04 -16.12
N ALA A 146 -4.25 -7.74 -16.90
CA ALA A 146 -3.77 -6.37 -17.09
C ALA A 146 -4.81 -5.48 -17.81
N GLU A 147 -5.66 -6.06 -18.67
CA GLU A 147 -6.75 -5.35 -19.33
C GLU A 147 -7.82 -4.92 -18.30
N ALA A 148 -8.15 -5.79 -17.32
CA ALA A 148 -9.08 -5.45 -16.24
C ALA A 148 -8.54 -4.31 -15.36
N ILE A 149 -7.25 -4.32 -15.03
CA ILE A 149 -6.60 -3.24 -14.27
C ILE A 149 -6.70 -1.92 -15.05
N THR A 150 -6.36 -1.93 -16.33
CA THR A 150 -6.46 -0.75 -17.21
C THR A 150 -7.90 -0.25 -17.30
N MET A 151 -8.87 -1.17 -17.40
CA MET A 151 -10.30 -0.82 -17.42
C MET A 151 -10.74 -0.16 -16.12
N MET A 152 -10.31 -0.68 -14.96
CA MET A 152 -10.60 -0.05 -13.67
C MET A 152 -10.04 1.37 -13.62
N ASP A 153 -8.76 1.56 -13.89
CA ASP A 153 -8.10 2.85 -13.84
C ASP A 153 -8.75 3.87 -14.77
N SER A 154 -9.06 3.47 -16.00
CA SER A 154 -9.67 4.38 -17.00
C SER A 154 -11.14 4.72 -16.70
N SER A 155 -11.84 3.88 -15.94
CA SER A 155 -13.27 4.10 -15.61
C SER A 155 -13.48 4.78 -14.26
N LEU A 156 -12.44 4.97 -13.45
CA LEU A 156 -12.57 5.64 -12.14
C LEU A 156 -13.03 7.09 -12.28
N ASP A 157 -12.51 7.84 -13.25
CA ASP A 157 -12.93 9.23 -13.48
C ASP A 157 -14.41 9.30 -13.87
N GLU A 158 -14.89 8.37 -14.70
CA GLU A 158 -16.31 8.29 -15.08
C GLU A 158 -17.19 7.99 -13.87
N LEU A 159 -16.72 7.12 -12.95
CA LEU A 159 -17.42 6.82 -11.70
C LEU A 159 -17.49 8.04 -10.78
N PHE A 160 -16.38 8.77 -10.61
CA PHE A 160 -16.30 9.93 -9.73
C PHE A 160 -17.17 11.11 -10.20
N ILE A 161 -17.32 11.30 -11.50
CA ILE A 161 -18.20 12.34 -12.05
C ILE A 161 -19.65 11.86 -12.22
N ASN A 162 -20.00 10.67 -11.73
CA ASN A 162 -21.29 10.02 -11.87
C ASN A 162 -21.74 9.79 -13.34
N ALA A 163 -20.80 9.63 -14.24
CA ALA A 163 -21.05 9.19 -15.61
C ALA A 163 -21.27 7.67 -15.70
N LEU A 164 -20.80 6.93 -14.67
CA LEU A 164 -21.08 5.52 -14.45
C LEU A 164 -21.67 5.32 -13.06
N THR A 165 -22.60 4.38 -12.94
CA THR A 165 -23.00 3.83 -11.64
C THR A 165 -21.95 2.82 -11.14
N GLY A 166 -21.92 2.55 -9.84
CA GLY A 166 -21.05 1.52 -9.26
C GLY A 166 -21.30 0.14 -9.89
N GLN A 167 -22.56 -0.19 -10.25
CA GLN A 167 -22.89 -1.46 -10.89
C GLN A 167 -22.32 -1.53 -12.32
N GLU A 168 -22.48 -0.49 -13.12
CA GLU A 168 -21.92 -0.42 -14.48
C GLU A 168 -20.39 -0.50 -14.47
N PHE A 169 -19.73 0.12 -13.48
CA PHE A 169 -18.30 0.00 -13.29
C PHE A 169 -17.88 -1.47 -13.04
N VAL A 170 -18.55 -2.16 -12.10
CA VAL A 170 -18.28 -3.57 -11.79
C VAL A 170 -18.54 -4.45 -13.00
N ASP A 171 -19.64 -4.24 -13.72
CA ASP A 171 -20.01 -5.01 -14.91
C ASP A 171 -18.97 -4.85 -16.04
N LYS A 172 -18.42 -3.65 -16.24
CA LYS A 172 -17.32 -3.40 -17.18
C LYS A 172 -16.07 -4.23 -16.84
N VAL A 173 -15.65 -4.21 -15.58
CA VAL A 173 -14.48 -4.96 -15.11
C VAL A 173 -14.71 -6.45 -15.24
N GLN A 174 -15.89 -6.95 -14.81
CA GLN A 174 -16.24 -8.36 -14.88
C GLN A 174 -16.27 -8.87 -16.32
N ALA A 175 -16.79 -8.08 -17.27
CA ALA A 175 -16.84 -8.44 -18.68
C ALA A 175 -15.43 -8.63 -19.29
N VAL A 176 -14.41 -7.93 -18.78
CA VAL A 176 -13.01 -8.16 -19.19
C VAL A 176 -12.48 -9.43 -18.56
N LEU A 177 -12.68 -9.64 -17.26
CA LEU A 177 -12.22 -10.84 -16.56
C LEU A 177 -12.83 -12.13 -17.11
N ASP A 178 -14.05 -12.08 -17.65
CA ASP A 178 -14.72 -13.25 -18.23
C ASP A 178 -14.19 -13.64 -19.62
N LYS A 179 -13.50 -12.73 -20.32
CA LYS A 179 -12.83 -13.05 -21.59
C LYS A 179 -11.54 -13.84 -21.40
N ASP A 180 -10.92 -13.70 -20.21
CA ASP A 180 -9.63 -14.33 -19.90
C ASP A 180 -9.79 -15.74 -19.30
N LYS A 181 -11.03 -16.25 -19.19
CA LYS A 181 -11.36 -17.63 -18.76
C LYS A 181 -11.45 -18.58 -19.95
#